data_9ea5628eed5629f16c90a22c3899f60f
#
_entry.id   9ea5628eed5629f16c90a22c3899f60f
#
_cell.length_a   1.000
_cell.length_b   1.000
_cell.length_c   1.000
_cell.angle_alpha   90.00
_cell.angle_beta   90.00
_cell.angle_gamma   90.00
#
_symmetry.space_group_name_H-M   'P 1'
#
loop_
_entity.id
_entity.type
_entity.pdbx_description
1 polymer ?
#
loop_
_entity_poly.entity_id
_entity_poly.type
_entity_poly.pdbx_seq_one_letter_code
_entity_poly.pdbx_strand_id
1 'polypeptide(L)' 'RGVTDLVLNDQSISRLHARIIKETDGYYLEDMNSTNGTFKNGLQLQPYERRKLEEGDEITLGKITVIYR' A
#
# COMPACT_ATOMS: atom_id res chain seq x y z
N ARG A 1 -0.89 -10.63 -19.08
CA ARG A 1 -1.20 -9.65 -18.48
C ARG A 1 -0.86 -9.96 -17.10
N GLY A 2 -1.18 -10.17 -16.44
CA GLY A 2 -0.77 -10.48 -15.13
C GLY A 2 -0.74 -9.32 -14.19
N VAL A 3 -1.27 -8.24 -14.64
CA VAL A 3 -1.38 -7.13 -13.71
C VAL A 3 -2.54 -7.42 -12.79
N THR A 4 -2.26 -7.38 -11.51
CA THR A 4 -3.29 -7.62 -10.52
C THR A 4 -3.14 -6.56 -9.46
N ASP A 5 -4.22 -5.85 -9.22
CA ASP A 5 -4.26 -4.86 -8.17
C ASP A 5 -4.94 -5.48 -6.96
N LEU A 6 -4.27 -5.40 -5.83
CA LEU A 6 -4.86 -5.78 -4.58
C LEU A 6 -5.34 -4.53 -3.90
N VAL A 7 -6.65 -4.46 -3.70
CA VAL A 7 -7.27 -3.29 -3.10
C VAL A 7 -7.32 -3.46 -1.60
N LEU A 8 -6.77 -2.50 -0.89
CA LEU A 8 -6.69 -2.53 0.57
C LEU A 8 -7.66 -1.51 1.14
N ASN A 9 -8.67 -2.01 1.82
CA ASN A 9 -9.69 -1.17 2.43
C ASN A 9 -9.60 -1.25 3.93
N ASP A 10 -9.83 -0.12 4.56
CA ASP A 10 -9.95 -0.06 6.01
C ASP A 10 -11.42 0.19 6.32
N GLN A 11 -12.02 -0.71 7.07
CA GLN A 11 -13.45 -0.60 7.37
C GLN A 11 -13.79 0.69 8.08
N SER A 12 -12.88 1.19 8.89
CA SER A 12 -13.12 2.42 9.63
C SER A 12 -13.12 3.65 8.74
N ILE A 13 -12.61 3.53 7.52
CA ILE A 13 -12.51 4.65 6.59
C ILE A 13 -13.56 4.55 5.50
N SER A 14 -14.03 3.37 5.22
CA SER A 14 -15.09 3.10 4.24
C SER A 14 -14.73 3.54 2.84
N ARG A 15 -13.46 3.57 2.49
CA ARG A 15 -13.03 3.88 1.14
C ARG A 15 -11.67 3.27 0.90
N LEU A 16 -11.27 3.29 -0.35
CA LEU A 16 -9.99 2.75 -0.74
C LEU A 16 -8.86 3.47 -0.02
N HIS A 17 -7.99 2.73 0.62
CA HIS A 17 -6.88 3.29 1.38
C HIS A 17 -5.60 3.24 0.57
N ALA A 18 -5.28 2.08 0.04
CA ALA A 18 -4.07 1.87 -0.73
C ALA A 18 -4.27 0.67 -1.63
N ARG A 19 -3.33 0.45 -2.53
CA ARG A 19 -3.39 -0.73 -3.36
C ARG A 19 -1.98 -1.23 -3.65
N ILE A 20 -1.89 -2.49 -3.99
CA ILE A 20 -0.63 -3.11 -4.39
C ILE A 20 -0.75 -3.44 -5.87
N ILE A 21 0.20 -2.94 -6.65
CA ILE A 21 0.19 -3.05 -8.09
C ILE A 21 1.33 -3.95 -8.52
N LYS A 22 1.03 -4.90 -9.39
CA LYS A 22 2.07 -5.73 -9.96
C LYS A 22 2.60 -5.08 -11.24
N GLU A 23 3.90 -4.81 -11.25
CA GLU A 23 4.59 -4.31 -12.42
C GLU A 23 5.55 -5.39 -12.93
N THR A 24 6.23 -5.09 -14.03
CA THR A 24 7.14 -6.08 -14.61
C THR A 24 8.31 -6.39 -13.71
N ASP A 25 8.73 -5.45 -12.88
CA ASP A 25 9.90 -5.64 -12.03
C ASP A 25 9.54 -5.85 -10.56
N GLY A 26 8.26 -6.11 -10.25
CA GLY A 26 7.89 -6.42 -8.89
C GLY A 26 6.55 -5.80 -8.52
N TYR A 27 6.35 -5.67 -7.23
CA TYR A 27 5.11 -5.14 -6.69
C TYR A 27 5.36 -3.76 -6.09
N TYR A 28 4.37 -2.90 -6.22
CA TYR A 28 4.45 -1.53 -5.72
C TYR A 28 3.26 -1.23 -4.83
N LEU A 29 3.53 -0.44 -3.80
CA LEU A 29 2.49 0.06 -2.90
C LEU A 29 2.16 1.49 -3.28
N GLU A 30 0.88 1.78 -3.43
CA GLU A 30 0.42 3.12 -3.79
C GLU A 30 -0.61 3.59 -2.78
N ASP A 31 -0.42 4.80 -2.26
CA ASP A 31 -1.41 5.42 -1.39
C ASP A 31 -2.50 6.04 -2.24
N MET A 32 -3.75 5.79 -1.90
CA MET A 32 -4.88 6.29 -2.65
C MET A 32 -5.48 7.52 -1.99
N ASN A 33 -4.60 8.43 -1.58
CA ASN A 33 -4.99 9.66 -0.92
C ASN A 33 -5.76 9.38 0.38
N SER A 34 -5.21 8.48 1.17
CA SER A 34 -5.86 8.05 2.39
C SER A 34 -5.86 9.13 3.44
N THR A 35 -6.87 9.10 4.30
CA THR A 35 -7.00 10.09 5.36
C THR A 35 -5.92 9.92 6.42
N ASN A 36 -5.63 8.68 6.81
CA ASN A 36 -4.71 8.42 7.91
C ASN A 36 -3.31 8.05 7.44
N GLY A 37 -3.10 7.98 6.13
CA GLY A 37 -1.78 7.75 5.59
C GLY A 37 -1.44 6.28 5.38
N THR A 38 -0.52 6.06 4.48
CA THR A 38 0.06 4.75 4.19
C THR A 38 1.55 4.88 4.44
N PHE A 39 2.11 3.93 5.18
CA PHE A 39 3.51 3.99 5.58
C PHE A 39 4.20 2.71 5.15
N LYS A 40 5.43 2.84 4.68
CA LYS A 40 6.28 1.70 4.37
C LYS A 40 7.52 1.83 5.22
N ASN A 41 7.72 0.86 6.12
CA ASN A 41 8.85 0.88 7.05
C ASN A 41 8.94 2.20 7.82
N GLY A 42 7.78 2.73 8.20
CA GLY A 42 7.73 3.95 8.97
C GLY A 42 7.77 5.24 8.18
N LEU A 43 7.94 5.15 6.87
CA LEU A 43 7.99 6.33 6.00
C LEU A 43 6.67 6.50 5.28
N GLN A 44 6.07 7.67 5.41
CA GLN A 44 4.76 7.94 4.82
C GLN A 44 4.89 8.15 3.32
N LEU A 45 3.97 7.53 2.59
CA LEU A 45 3.85 7.75 1.16
C LEU A 45 3.06 9.04 0.91
N GLN A 46 3.46 9.77 -0.12
CA GLN A 46 2.64 10.89 -0.58
C GLN A 46 1.40 10.35 -1.29
N PRO A 47 0.34 11.15 -1.40
CA PRO A 47 -0.84 10.70 -2.13
C PRO A 47 -0.46 10.26 -3.54
N TYR A 48 -0.89 9.04 -3.88
CA TYR A 48 -0.67 8.44 -5.21
C TYR A 48 0.80 8.17 -5.51
N GLU A 49 1.65 8.25 -4.50
CA GLU A 49 3.05 7.87 -4.65
C GLU A 49 3.15 6.34 -4.66
N ARG A 50 4.04 5.82 -5.52
CA ARG A 50 4.29 4.39 -5.59
C ARG A 50 5.65 4.07 -5.03
N ARG A 51 5.73 3.04 -4.20
CA ARG A 51 6.98 2.58 -3.65
C ARG A 51 7.11 1.09 -3.89
N LYS A 52 8.25 0.65 -4.39
CA LYS A 52 8.49 -0.76 -4.66
C LYS A 52 8.55 -1.52 -3.35
N LEU A 53 7.90 -2.68 -3.33
CA LEU A 53 7.86 -3.53 -2.14
C LEU A 53 8.96 -4.56 -2.20
N GLU A 54 9.58 -4.78 -1.06
CA GLU A 54 10.58 -5.81 -0.88
C GLU A 54 10.07 -6.78 0.18
N GLU A 55 10.53 -8.02 0.07
CA GLU A 55 10.15 -9.01 1.06
C GLU A 55 10.58 -8.54 2.44
N GLY A 56 9.66 -8.60 3.39
CA GLY A 56 9.94 -8.15 4.75
C GLY A 56 9.54 -6.72 5.03
N ASP A 57 9.09 -5.99 4.01
CA ASP A 57 8.66 -4.61 4.25
C ASP A 57 7.44 -4.55 5.15
N GLU A 58 7.46 -3.58 6.04
CA GLU A 58 6.35 -3.34 6.95
C GLU A 58 5.44 -2.27 6.36
N ILE A 59 4.17 -2.61 6.19
CA ILE A 59 3.19 -1.71 5.60
C ILE A 59 2.18 -1.35 6.67
N THR A 60 1.99 -0.06 6.90
CA THR A 60 1.04 0.42 7.87
C THR A 60 -0.06 1.20 7.17
N LEU A 61 -1.30 0.81 7.44
CA LEU A 61 -2.49 1.42 6.87
C LEU A 61 -3.36 1.88 8.02
N GLY A 62 -3.30 3.16 8.33
CA GLY A 62 -4.01 3.66 9.48
C GLY A 62 -3.50 2.98 10.75
N LYS A 63 -4.33 2.12 11.34
CA LYS A 63 -3.96 1.43 12.57
C LYS A 63 -3.49 0.00 12.34
N ILE A 64 -3.46 -0.44 11.10
CA ILE A 64 -3.16 -1.83 10.78
C ILE A 64 -1.77 -1.90 10.18
N THR A 65 -0.97 -2.84 10.67
CA THR A 65 0.36 -3.08 10.15
C THR A 65 0.46 -4.53 9.68
N VAL A 66 0.96 -4.71 8.46
CA VAL A 66 1.18 -6.04 7.90
C VAL A 66 2.59 -6.12 7.35
N ILE A 67 3.07 -7.33 7.18
CA ILE A 67 4.39 -7.57 6.61
C ILE A 67 4.21 -8.13 5.21
N TYR A 68 4.90 -7.55 4.26
CA TYR A 68 4.86 -8.01 2.87
C TYR A 68 5.79 -9.22 2.72
N ARG A 69 5.24 -10.30 2.18
CA ARG A 69 6.01 -11.51 1.97
C ARG A 69 5.76 -12.11 0.62
#